data_51c43a4154659abd6c66dbe79e7f90f8
#
_entry.id   51c43a4154659abd6c66dbe79e7f90f8
#
_cell.length_a   1.000
_cell.length_b   1.000
_cell.length_c   1.000
_cell.angle_alpha   90.00
_cell.angle_beta   90.00
_cell.angle_gamma   90.00
#
_symmetry.space_group_name_H-M   'P 1'
#
loop_
_entity.id
_entity.type
_entity.pdbx_description
1 polymer ?
#
loop_
_entity_poly.entity_id
_entity_poly.type
_entity_poly.pdbx_seq_one_letter_code
_entity_poly.pdbx_strand_id
1 'polypeptide(L)'
;MIAAALVAWGCGAQERFVNPVIDRDWPDPTVWEADGTFYTVATGMRTILTSPDLVHWTDSGKAPLSEDARAKARAAGRNFWAPDVVRLGDRWMLYLTCYNSDRDCGIFAFSADKPDGPFEFIGKITHSTDTGIKDTIDPEVLQDPATGQVWLFFGSVGSQHRVKLDPTGTAVAEGAVYEHTAGLKIDDNPSRTQVYEGAYLYRRDGWWYLFVSGGNYGDGSYKIRVGRSRTLEGDFTDREGRLMKDGYATLLLSSDPEDTFYGPGHNGEIFTDLRGQDYMLFHCHNRASGTRSRFTFLQRLFWDAEGWPYFEGGKVLAEDLAPLFGR
;
A
#
# COMPACT_ATOMS: atom_id res chain seq x y z
N MET A 1 24.17 22.35 -35.01
CA MET A 1 23.49 23.28 -34.08
C MET A 1 22.20 22.62 -33.68
N ILE A 2 22.13 22.07 -32.47
CA ILE A 2 20.93 21.47 -31.92
C ILE A 2 20.25 22.56 -31.07
N ALA A 3 19.10 23.03 -31.54
CA ALA A 3 18.30 24.00 -30.81
C ALA A 3 17.63 23.32 -29.62
N ALA A 4 18.06 23.64 -28.42
CA ALA A 4 17.34 23.26 -27.21
C ALA A 4 16.06 24.10 -27.09
N ALA A 5 14.91 23.47 -27.22
CA ALA A 5 13.66 24.11 -26.95
C ALA A 5 13.53 24.30 -25.45
N LEU A 6 13.72 25.53 -24.97
CA LEU A 6 13.33 25.93 -23.60
C LEU A 6 11.80 25.96 -23.54
N VAL A 7 11.21 24.95 -22.91
CA VAL A 7 9.80 25.00 -22.50
C VAL A 7 9.72 26.00 -21.34
N ALA A 8 9.21 27.19 -21.63
CA ALA A 8 8.91 28.18 -20.60
C ALA A 8 7.67 27.70 -19.81
N TRP A 9 7.91 27.21 -18.61
CA TRP A 9 6.84 26.92 -17.66
C TRP A 9 6.24 28.26 -17.20
N GLY A 10 5.00 28.51 -17.60
CA GLY A 10 4.24 29.65 -17.10
C GLY A 10 4.11 29.55 -15.59
N CYS A 11 4.46 30.62 -14.87
CA CYS A 11 4.28 30.77 -13.43
C CYS A 11 2.79 30.98 -13.09
N GLY A 12 1.93 29.97 -13.38
CA GLY A 12 0.58 29.90 -12.85
C GLY A 12 0.64 29.39 -11.42
N ALA A 13 -0.22 29.90 -10.53
CA ALA A 13 -0.35 29.33 -9.19
C ALA A 13 -0.67 27.84 -9.31
N GLN A 14 0.03 27.01 -8.55
CA GLN A 14 -0.21 25.55 -8.52
C GLN A 14 -1.66 25.32 -8.09
N GLU A 15 -2.38 24.50 -8.83
CA GLU A 15 -3.73 24.09 -8.50
C GLU A 15 -3.77 23.36 -7.16
N ARG A 16 -4.85 23.54 -6.41
CA ARG A 16 -5.08 22.86 -5.13
C ARG A 16 -6.19 21.83 -5.30
N PHE A 17 -6.13 20.80 -4.51
CA PHE A 17 -7.22 19.82 -4.40
C PHE A 17 -7.68 19.68 -2.95
N VAL A 18 -8.85 19.10 -2.76
CA VAL A 18 -9.48 18.86 -1.46
C VAL A 18 -9.55 17.37 -1.20
N ASN A 19 -9.19 16.95 0.02
CA ASN A 19 -9.31 15.59 0.51
C ASN A 19 -10.71 15.32 1.13
N PRO A 20 -11.23 14.09 1.02
CA PRO A 20 -10.63 12.93 0.37
C PRO A 20 -10.68 13.01 -1.16
N VAL A 21 -9.67 12.48 -1.85
CA VAL A 21 -9.68 12.38 -3.32
C VAL A 21 -10.62 11.27 -3.83
N ILE A 22 -10.90 10.25 -3.01
CA ILE A 22 -11.97 9.28 -3.26
C ILE A 22 -12.97 9.38 -2.10
N ASP A 23 -14.09 10.10 -2.35
CA ASP A 23 -15.13 10.39 -1.35
C ASP A 23 -16.20 9.28 -1.31
N ARG A 24 -15.74 8.04 -1.06
CA ARG A 24 -16.57 6.86 -0.76
C ARG A 24 -15.75 5.86 0.02
N ASP A 25 -16.39 4.81 0.56
CA ASP A 25 -15.67 3.72 1.25
C ASP A 25 -14.68 3.04 0.29
N TRP A 26 -13.39 3.38 0.44
CA TRP A 26 -12.28 2.92 -0.39
C TRP A 26 -11.04 2.65 0.48
N PRO A 27 -11.14 1.67 1.40
CA PRO A 27 -10.05 1.37 2.31
C PRO A 27 -8.98 0.50 1.67
N ASP A 28 -7.76 0.58 2.21
CA ASP A 28 -6.62 -0.25 1.83
C ASP A 28 -6.37 -0.16 0.31
N PRO A 29 -6.19 1.08 -0.23
CA PRO A 29 -6.08 1.28 -1.67
C PRO A 29 -4.73 0.78 -2.19
N THR A 30 -4.72 0.01 -3.27
CA THR A 30 -3.57 -0.14 -4.16
C THR A 30 -3.79 0.71 -5.40
N VAL A 31 -2.74 1.35 -5.87
CA VAL A 31 -2.77 2.24 -7.03
C VAL A 31 -1.63 1.90 -7.98
N TRP A 32 -1.92 1.71 -9.25
CA TRP A 32 -0.88 1.48 -10.27
C TRP A 32 -1.07 2.41 -11.45
N GLU A 33 0.00 2.62 -12.19
CA GLU A 33 0.01 3.49 -13.38
C GLU A 33 0.31 2.66 -14.63
N ALA A 34 -0.40 2.94 -15.70
CA ALA A 34 -0.12 2.45 -17.02
C ALA A 34 -0.52 3.49 -18.08
N ASP A 35 0.43 3.81 -18.96
CA ASP A 35 0.24 4.70 -20.11
C ASP A 35 -0.39 6.05 -19.72
N GLY A 36 0.05 6.65 -18.60
CA GLY A 36 -0.42 7.94 -18.09
C GLY A 36 -1.80 7.90 -17.45
N THR A 37 -2.34 6.71 -17.17
CA THR A 37 -3.58 6.52 -16.42
C THR A 37 -3.29 5.81 -15.11
N PHE A 38 -3.78 6.36 -14.01
CA PHE A 38 -3.77 5.71 -12.70
C PHE A 38 -5.02 4.86 -12.53
N TYR A 39 -4.85 3.71 -11.92
CA TYR A 39 -5.90 2.75 -11.61
C TYR A 39 -5.89 2.47 -10.13
N THR A 40 -7.03 2.16 -9.52
CA THR A 40 -7.10 1.73 -8.12
C THR A 40 -8.22 0.71 -7.90
N VAL A 41 -7.94 -0.19 -6.98
CA VAL A 41 -8.91 -1.05 -6.31
C VAL A 41 -8.68 -0.98 -4.80
N ALA A 42 -9.64 -1.45 -4.03
CA ALA A 42 -9.59 -1.42 -2.57
C ALA A 42 -10.21 -2.69 -1.97
N THR A 43 -10.13 -2.84 -0.67
CA THR A 43 -10.85 -3.88 0.08
C THR A 43 -12.31 -3.98 -0.40
N GLY A 44 -12.76 -5.22 -0.60
CA GLY A 44 -14.08 -5.53 -1.16
C GLY A 44 -14.09 -5.77 -2.67
N MET A 45 -13.07 -5.31 -3.43
CA MET A 45 -12.89 -5.60 -4.86
C MET A 45 -14.17 -5.32 -5.68
N ARG A 46 -14.74 -4.11 -5.54
CA ARG A 46 -16.05 -3.77 -6.13
C ARG A 46 -15.96 -3.39 -7.60
N THR A 47 -15.07 -2.46 -7.91
CA THR A 47 -14.85 -1.88 -9.24
C THR A 47 -13.43 -1.35 -9.35
N ILE A 48 -12.97 -1.06 -10.55
CA ILE A 48 -11.72 -0.33 -10.80
C ILE A 48 -12.07 1.15 -10.99
N LEU A 49 -11.38 2.05 -10.28
CA LEU A 49 -11.40 3.47 -10.58
C LEU A 49 -10.20 3.83 -11.43
N THR A 50 -10.35 4.89 -12.21
CA THR A 50 -9.27 5.46 -13.03
C THR A 50 -9.13 6.95 -12.79
N SER A 51 -7.90 7.46 -12.87
CA SER A 51 -7.60 8.88 -12.75
C SER A 51 -6.48 9.29 -13.71
N PRO A 52 -6.50 10.50 -14.27
CA PRO A 52 -5.37 11.04 -15.01
C PRO A 52 -4.31 11.69 -14.11
N ASP A 53 -4.59 11.91 -12.81
CA ASP A 53 -3.83 12.84 -11.98
C ASP A 53 -3.81 12.53 -10.47
N LEU A 54 -4.33 11.36 -10.04
CA LEU A 54 -4.51 10.93 -8.64
C LEU A 54 -5.55 11.74 -7.84
N VAL A 55 -6.11 12.79 -8.38
CA VAL A 55 -7.10 13.68 -7.74
C VAL A 55 -8.50 13.39 -8.24
N HIS A 56 -8.68 13.31 -9.56
CA HIS A 56 -9.98 13.15 -10.21
C HIS A 56 -10.21 11.68 -10.60
N TRP A 57 -10.97 10.97 -9.77
CA TRP A 57 -11.24 9.54 -9.94
C TRP A 57 -12.61 9.30 -10.57
N THR A 58 -12.64 8.41 -11.55
CA THR A 58 -13.86 7.99 -12.26
C THR A 58 -14.04 6.48 -12.13
N ASP A 59 -15.27 6.05 -11.92
CA ASP A 59 -15.62 4.63 -11.93
C ASP A 59 -15.59 4.10 -13.36
N SER A 60 -14.75 3.14 -13.63
CA SER A 60 -14.63 2.53 -14.96
C SER A 60 -15.81 1.61 -15.31
N GLY A 61 -16.62 1.23 -14.32
CA GLY A 61 -17.67 0.22 -14.47
C GLY A 61 -17.14 -1.21 -14.65
N LYS A 62 -15.82 -1.44 -14.52
CA LYS A 62 -15.19 -2.75 -14.70
C LYS A 62 -15.02 -3.48 -13.38
N ALA A 63 -15.43 -4.74 -13.34
CA ALA A 63 -15.11 -5.62 -12.23
C ALA A 63 -13.62 -5.99 -12.25
N PRO A 64 -12.91 -5.91 -11.09
CA PRO A 64 -11.48 -6.26 -11.05
C PRO A 64 -11.21 -7.74 -11.38
N LEU A 65 -12.07 -8.63 -10.94
CA LEU A 65 -11.94 -10.08 -11.15
C LEU A 65 -12.96 -10.57 -12.20
N SER A 66 -12.55 -11.53 -13.03
CA SER A 66 -13.52 -12.27 -13.84
C SER A 66 -14.53 -13.02 -12.94
N GLU A 67 -15.65 -13.45 -13.51
CA GLU A 67 -16.66 -14.20 -12.76
C GLU A 67 -16.09 -15.51 -12.18
N ASP A 68 -15.30 -16.25 -12.97
CA ASP A 68 -14.63 -17.48 -12.52
C ASP A 68 -13.61 -17.21 -11.43
N ALA A 69 -12.76 -16.18 -11.61
CA ALA A 69 -11.78 -15.77 -10.61
C ALA A 69 -12.44 -15.36 -9.29
N ARG A 70 -13.55 -14.61 -9.36
CA ARG A 70 -14.33 -14.21 -8.18
C ARG A 70 -14.95 -15.42 -7.47
N ALA A 71 -15.45 -16.39 -8.21
CA ALA A 71 -16.02 -17.63 -7.65
C ALA A 71 -14.94 -18.44 -6.91
N LYS A 72 -13.75 -18.60 -7.49
CA LYS A 72 -12.59 -19.26 -6.87
C LYS A 72 -12.10 -18.53 -5.63
N ALA A 73 -11.99 -17.21 -5.68
CA ALA A 73 -11.63 -16.38 -4.52
C ALA A 73 -12.66 -16.51 -3.39
N ARG A 74 -13.96 -16.55 -3.71
CA ARG A 74 -15.04 -16.77 -2.73
C ARG A 74 -14.99 -18.15 -2.09
N ALA A 75 -14.55 -19.16 -2.80
CA ALA A 75 -14.33 -20.49 -2.24
C ALA A 75 -13.13 -20.52 -1.26
N ALA A 76 -12.13 -19.64 -1.46
CA ALA A 76 -10.98 -19.49 -0.58
C ALA A 76 -11.26 -18.61 0.65
N GLY A 77 -12.15 -17.61 0.54
CA GLY A 77 -12.51 -16.75 1.67
C GLY A 77 -13.73 -15.86 1.39
N ARG A 78 -14.48 -15.58 2.45
CA ARG A 78 -15.73 -14.79 2.36
C ARG A 78 -15.50 -13.32 2.13
N ASN A 79 -14.37 -12.79 2.61
CA ASN A 79 -14.01 -11.38 2.53
C ASN A 79 -12.76 -11.21 1.67
N PHE A 80 -12.71 -10.12 0.91
CA PHE A 80 -11.59 -9.71 0.08
C PHE A 80 -10.98 -8.46 0.67
N TRP A 81 -9.76 -8.54 1.19
CA TRP A 81 -9.10 -7.45 1.89
C TRP A 81 -7.77 -7.10 1.22
N ALA A 82 -7.42 -5.83 1.35
CA ALA A 82 -6.13 -5.25 1.01
C ALA A 82 -5.50 -5.89 -0.26
N PRO A 83 -5.98 -5.51 -1.44
CA PRO A 83 -5.36 -5.93 -2.69
C PRO A 83 -4.01 -5.24 -2.89
N ASP A 84 -3.11 -5.88 -3.62
CA ASP A 84 -1.90 -5.28 -4.16
C ASP A 84 -1.79 -5.60 -5.66
N VAL A 85 -1.45 -4.61 -6.48
CA VAL A 85 -1.31 -4.77 -7.94
C VAL A 85 0.06 -4.30 -8.39
N VAL A 86 0.83 -5.22 -8.99
CA VAL A 86 2.17 -4.95 -9.49
C VAL A 86 2.35 -5.51 -10.90
N ARG A 87 3.22 -4.90 -11.69
CA ARG A 87 3.62 -5.45 -12.98
C ARG A 87 4.85 -6.35 -12.81
N LEU A 88 4.72 -7.63 -13.14
CA LEU A 88 5.83 -8.58 -13.20
C LEU A 88 5.99 -9.09 -14.63
N GLY A 89 7.12 -8.75 -15.26
CA GLY A 89 7.34 -9.01 -16.68
C GLY A 89 6.28 -8.34 -17.56
N ASP A 90 5.58 -9.14 -18.36
CA ASP A 90 4.55 -8.65 -19.29
C ASP A 90 3.14 -8.66 -18.70
N ARG A 91 2.97 -9.12 -17.45
CA ARG A 91 1.66 -9.31 -16.83
C ARG A 91 1.43 -8.34 -15.67
N TRP A 92 0.18 -7.96 -15.51
CA TRP A 92 -0.33 -7.34 -14.29
C TRP A 92 -0.72 -8.44 -13.32
N MET A 93 -0.12 -8.42 -12.14
CA MET A 93 -0.40 -9.36 -11.06
C MET A 93 -1.21 -8.64 -9.98
N LEU A 94 -2.24 -9.30 -9.51
CA LEU A 94 -3.02 -8.88 -8.35
C LEU A 94 -2.84 -9.92 -7.26
N TYR A 95 -2.47 -9.48 -6.07
CA TYR A 95 -2.45 -10.29 -4.86
C TYR A 95 -3.57 -9.84 -3.95
N LEU A 96 -4.30 -10.80 -3.41
CA LEU A 96 -5.53 -10.51 -2.68
C LEU A 96 -5.63 -11.38 -1.45
N THR A 97 -5.93 -10.78 -0.32
CA THR A 97 -6.32 -11.52 0.87
C THR A 97 -7.72 -12.08 0.71
N CYS A 98 -7.86 -13.42 0.83
CA CYS A 98 -9.13 -14.09 1.02
C CYS A 98 -9.25 -14.49 2.51
N TYR A 99 -10.23 -13.93 3.22
CA TYR A 99 -10.31 -13.97 4.68
C TYR A 99 -11.59 -14.60 5.20
N ASN A 100 -11.45 -15.53 6.15
CA ASN A 100 -12.54 -16.10 6.97
C ASN A 100 -12.33 -15.78 8.47
N SER A 101 -11.09 -15.93 8.97
CA SER A 101 -10.66 -15.60 10.34
C SER A 101 -9.14 -15.41 10.39
N ASP A 102 -8.59 -14.94 11.53
CA ASP A 102 -7.16 -14.75 11.75
C ASP A 102 -6.30 -16.01 11.57
N ARG A 103 -6.93 -17.20 11.63
CA ARG A 103 -6.31 -18.51 11.43
C ARG A 103 -6.79 -19.24 10.18
N ASP A 104 -7.64 -18.61 9.40
CA ASP A 104 -8.18 -19.11 8.15
C ASP A 104 -8.27 -17.96 7.15
N CYS A 105 -7.12 -17.54 6.68
CA CYS A 105 -6.93 -16.50 5.68
C CYS A 105 -5.64 -16.73 4.92
N GLY A 106 -5.58 -16.19 3.71
CA GLY A 106 -4.39 -16.35 2.87
C GLY A 106 -4.35 -15.38 1.71
N ILE A 107 -3.20 -15.34 1.08
CA ILE A 107 -2.91 -14.49 -0.07
C ILE A 107 -2.96 -15.36 -1.33
N PHE A 108 -3.72 -14.89 -2.31
CA PHE A 108 -3.94 -15.55 -3.59
C PHE A 108 -3.52 -14.63 -4.73
N ALA A 109 -2.94 -15.22 -5.78
CA ALA A 109 -2.50 -14.51 -6.97
C ALA A 109 -3.52 -14.60 -8.10
N PHE A 110 -3.61 -13.50 -8.83
CA PHE A 110 -4.40 -13.35 -10.05
C PHE A 110 -3.54 -12.61 -11.08
N SER A 111 -3.87 -12.71 -12.36
CA SER A 111 -3.16 -11.96 -13.40
C SER A 111 -4.06 -11.49 -14.50
N ALA A 112 -3.63 -10.40 -15.16
CA ALA A 112 -4.26 -9.87 -16.35
C ALA A 112 -3.20 -9.43 -17.37
N ASP A 113 -3.57 -9.44 -18.66
CA ASP A 113 -2.72 -8.93 -19.74
C ASP A 113 -2.85 -7.39 -19.87
N LYS A 114 -3.92 -6.81 -19.29
CA LYS A 114 -4.21 -5.37 -19.33
C LYS A 114 -4.27 -4.78 -17.93
N PRO A 115 -3.89 -3.50 -17.77
CA PRO A 115 -3.92 -2.84 -16.45
C PRO A 115 -5.33 -2.74 -15.84
N ASP A 116 -6.37 -2.75 -16.65
CA ASP A 116 -7.77 -2.65 -16.25
C ASP A 116 -8.48 -4.02 -16.14
N GLY A 117 -7.72 -5.12 -16.09
CA GLY A 117 -8.24 -6.47 -15.91
C GLY A 117 -9.09 -6.98 -17.08
N PRO A 118 -10.08 -7.88 -16.83
CA PRO A 118 -10.27 -8.53 -15.54
C PRO A 118 -9.10 -9.46 -15.18
N PHE A 119 -8.81 -9.56 -13.87
CA PHE A 119 -7.78 -10.47 -13.38
C PHE A 119 -8.33 -11.89 -13.24
N GLU A 120 -7.58 -12.86 -13.76
CA GLU A 120 -7.85 -14.28 -13.72
C GLU A 120 -7.13 -14.97 -12.57
N PHE A 121 -7.79 -15.93 -11.93
CA PHE A 121 -7.24 -16.66 -10.79
C PHE A 121 -6.06 -17.56 -11.20
N ILE A 122 -4.94 -17.42 -10.52
CA ILE A 122 -3.75 -18.27 -10.66
C ILE A 122 -3.75 -19.35 -9.56
N GLY A 123 -3.71 -18.95 -8.29
CA GLY A 123 -3.60 -19.89 -7.19
C GLY A 123 -3.31 -19.26 -5.84
N LYS A 124 -3.14 -20.11 -4.84
CA LYS A 124 -2.71 -19.74 -3.49
C LYS A 124 -1.21 -19.48 -3.47
N ILE A 125 -0.81 -18.35 -2.88
CA ILE A 125 0.60 -18.06 -2.57
C ILE A 125 0.96 -18.60 -1.19
N THR A 126 0.22 -18.17 -0.16
CA THR A 126 0.47 -18.58 1.22
C THR A 126 -0.83 -18.53 2.02
N HIS A 127 -0.89 -19.25 3.13
CA HIS A 127 -2.08 -19.32 3.96
C HIS A 127 -1.72 -19.53 5.43
N SER A 128 -2.52 -18.99 6.35
CA SER A 128 -2.30 -19.12 7.78
C SER A 128 -2.29 -20.56 8.29
N THR A 129 -3.04 -21.45 7.65
CA THR A 129 -3.03 -22.90 7.97
C THR A 129 -1.73 -23.60 7.58
N ASP A 130 -1.03 -23.09 6.58
CA ASP A 130 0.23 -23.69 6.09
C ASP A 130 1.42 -23.22 6.93
N THR A 131 1.38 -21.98 7.40
CA THR A 131 2.51 -21.31 8.06
C THR A 131 2.35 -21.22 9.58
N GLY A 132 1.12 -21.27 10.09
CA GLY A 132 0.79 -20.95 11.49
C GLY A 132 0.84 -19.45 11.82
N ILE A 133 1.11 -18.58 10.82
CA ILE A 133 1.11 -17.13 11.00
C ILE A 133 -0.34 -16.65 11.02
N LYS A 134 -0.75 -16.03 12.13
CA LYS A 134 -2.07 -15.38 12.25
C LYS A 134 -2.14 -14.19 11.32
N ASP A 135 -3.30 -13.95 10.74
CA ASP A 135 -3.52 -12.85 9.78
C ASP A 135 -2.44 -12.83 8.68
N THR A 136 -2.43 -13.91 7.87
CA THR A 136 -1.69 -13.96 6.59
C THR A 136 -2.46 -13.11 5.58
N ILE A 137 -2.35 -11.78 5.72
CA ILE A 137 -3.11 -10.74 5.02
C ILE A 137 -2.19 -9.60 4.57
N ASP A 138 -2.75 -8.64 3.87
CA ASP A 138 -2.14 -7.38 3.47
C ASP A 138 -0.85 -7.60 2.66
N PRO A 139 -0.98 -8.23 1.47
CA PRO A 139 0.16 -8.46 0.60
C PRO A 139 0.74 -7.15 0.06
N GLU A 140 2.04 -7.09 -0.01
CA GLU A 140 2.83 -6.15 -0.80
C GLU A 140 3.85 -6.97 -1.58
N VAL A 141 3.76 -6.96 -2.91
CA VAL A 141 4.67 -7.71 -3.78
C VAL A 141 5.48 -6.76 -4.65
N LEU A 142 6.77 -6.98 -4.65
CA LEU A 142 7.69 -6.19 -5.47
C LEU A 142 8.81 -7.04 -6.06
N GLN A 143 9.36 -6.58 -7.17
CA GLN A 143 10.59 -7.13 -7.72
C GLN A 143 11.76 -6.19 -7.38
N ASP A 144 12.79 -6.71 -6.74
CA ASP A 144 14.02 -5.94 -6.52
C ASP A 144 14.70 -5.66 -7.86
N PRO A 145 14.80 -4.40 -8.29
CA PRO A 145 15.39 -4.05 -9.59
C PRO A 145 16.89 -4.35 -9.69
N ALA A 146 17.57 -4.58 -8.55
CA ALA A 146 18.98 -4.88 -8.54
C ALA A 146 19.27 -6.38 -8.74
N THR A 147 18.40 -7.25 -8.23
CA THR A 147 18.60 -8.70 -8.22
C THR A 147 17.60 -9.46 -9.08
N GLY A 148 16.46 -8.85 -9.42
CA GLY A 148 15.34 -9.50 -10.08
C GLY A 148 14.51 -10.41 -9.16
N GLN A 149 14.88 -10.53 -7.88
CA GLN A 149 14.15 -11.35 -6.91
C GLN A 149 12.78 -10.73 -6.61
N VAL A 150 11.74 -11.54 -6.70
CA VAL A 150 10.37 -11.15 -6.30
C VAL A 150 10.16 -11.48 -4.82
N TRP A 151 9.62 -10.51 -4.09
CA TRP A 151 9.36 -10.61 -2.66
C TRP A 151 7.89 -10.41 -2.37
N LEU A 152 7.38 -11.11 -1.37
CA LEU A 152 6.10 -10.85 -0.72
C LEU A 152 6.37 -10.39 0.71
N PHE A 153 5.84 -9.22 1.08
CA PHE A 153 5.69 -8.76 2.46
C PHE A 153 4.22 -8.87 2.85
N PHE A 154 3.92 -9.25 4.09
CA PHE A 154 2.54 -9.46 4.53
C PHE A 154 2.44 -9.59 6.04
N GLY A 155 1.23 -9.46 6.59
CA GLY A 155 0.93 -9.78 7.96
C GLY A 155 0.23 -8.65 8.73
N SER A 156 -0.26 -8.99 9.93
CA SER A 156 -0.94 -8.08 10.86
C SER A 156 -0.74 -8.58 12.30
N VAL A 157 -1.75 -9.17 12.93
CA VAL A 157 -1.69 -9.61 14.36
C VAL A 157 -0.68 -10.72 14.63
N GLY A 158 -0.23 -11.41 13.61
CA GLY A 158 0.87 -12.38 13.66
C GLY A 158 2.26 -11.78 13.48
N SER A 159 2.39 -10.46 13.41
CA SER A 159 3.53 -9.65 12.97
C SER A 159 3.73 -9.62 11.45
N GLN A 160 4.57 -8.67 10.97
CA GLN A 160 4.92 -8.56 9.56
C GLN A 160 6.01 -9.57 9.19
N HIS A 161 5.84 -10.19 8.04
CA HIS A 161 6.77 -11.17 7.48
C HIS A 161 7.12 -10.84 6.04
N ARG A 162 8.24 -11.39 5.57
CA ARG A 162 8.60 -11.42 4.16
C ARG A 162 8.96 -12.85 3.74
N VAL A 163 8.78 -13.14 2.45
CA VAL A 163 9.20 -14.40 1.84
C VAL A 163 9.55 -14.17 0.38
N LYS A 164 10.53 -14.91 -0.13
CA LYS A 164 10.87 -14.89 -1.57
C LYS A 164 9.81 -15.65 -2.36
N LEU A 165 9.38 -15.04 -3.47
CA LEU A 165 8.56 -15.71 -4.46
C LEU A 165 9.43 -16.24 -5.62
N ASP A 166 8.88 -17.13 -6.40
CA ASP A 166 9.44 -17.54 -7.67
C ASP A 166 9.54 -16.34 -8.63
N PRO A 167 10.31 -16.41 -9.73
CA PRO A 167 10.49 -15.27 -10.63
C PRO A 167 9.20 -14.79 -11.31
N THR A 168 8.15 -15.62 -11.33
CA THR A 168 6.84 -15.26 -11.91
C THR A 168 5.88 -14.64 -10.89
N GLY A 169 6.23 -14.67 -9.60
CA GLY A 169 5.38 -14.21 -8.51
C GLY A 169 4.18 -15.10 -8.23
N THR A 170 4.15 -16.34 -8.74
CA THR A 170 2.97 -17.21 -8.65
C THR A 170 3.05 -18.25 -7.54
N ALA A 171 4.19 -18.40 -6.89
CA ALA A 171 4.40 -19.31 -5.78
C ALA A 171 5.52 -18.82 -4.86
N VAL A 172 5.54 -19.29 -3.61
CA VAL A 172 6.70 -19.16 -2.73
C VAL A 172 7.87 -19.92 -3.35
N ALA A 173 9.05 -19.30 -3.40
CA ALA A 173 10.24 -19.91 -3.98
C ALA A 173 10.64 -21.18 -3.21
N GLU A 174 11.18 -22.18 -3.91
CA GLU A 174 11.63 -23.42 -3.29
C GLU A 174 12.68 -23.14 -2.21
N GLY A 175 12.48 -23.69 -1.01
CA GLY A 175 13.38 -23.50 0.13
C GLY A 175 13.33 -22.12 0.78
N ALA A 176 12.44 -21.22 0.34
CA ALA A 176 12.31 -19.89 0.96
C ALA A 176 11.77 -19.99 2.41
N VAL A 177 12.25 -19.08 3.24
CA VAL A 177 11.90 -19.00 4.67
C VAL A 177 11.05 -17.77 4.90
N TYR A 178 10.01 -17.91 5.71
CA TYR A 178 9.22 -16.79 6.21
C TYR A 178 9.99 -16.07 7.31
N GLU A 179 10.37 -14.83 7.07
CA GLU A 179 11.18 -14.04 7.98
C GLU A 179 10.36 -12.94 8.62
N HIS A 180 10.45 -12.80 9.93
CA HIS A 180 9.84 -11.70 10.68
C HIS A 180 10.58 -10.39 10.38
N THR A 181 9.85 -9.34 9.97
CA THR A 181 10.42 -8.06 9.54
C THR A 181 10.05 -6.88 10.42
N ALA A 182 8.80 -6.82 10.91
CA ALA A 182 8.34 -5.68 11.69
C ALA A 182 7.17 -6.05 12.62
N GLY A 183 7.04 -5.27 13.71
CA GLY A 183 5.95 -5.36 14.67
C GLY A 183 6.04 -6.55 15.61
N LEU A 184 5.26 -6.50 16.67
CA LEU A 184 5.08 -7.58 17.63
C LEU A 184 3.79 -8.34 17.33
N LYS A 185 3.73 -9.60 17.77
CA LYS A 185 2.48 -10.36 17.74
C LYS A 185 1.46 -9.77 18.71
N ILE A 186 0.18 -9.87 18.38
CA ILE A 186 -0.91 -9.37 19.23
C ILE A 186 -0.89 -10.04 20.62
N ASP A 187 -0.49 -11.30 20.69
CA ASP A 187 -0.40 -12.04 21.95
C ASP A 187 0.66 -11.43 22.90
N ASP A 188 1.72 -10.81 22.34
CA ASP A 188 2.80 -10.13 23.07
C ASP A 188 2.51 -8.63 23.28
N ASN A 189 1.60 -8.03 22.48
CA ASN A 189 1.22 -6.63 22.55
C ASN A 189 -0.30 -6.43 22.38
N PRO A 190 -1.13 -6.76 23.38
CA PRO A 190 -2.60 -6.65 23.27
C PRO A 190 -3.12 -5.23 23.04
N SER A 191 -2.31 -4.20 23.36
CA SER A 191 -2.65 -2.79 23.10
C SER A 191 -2.57 -2.39 21.62
N ARG A 192 -2.06 -3.27 20.77
CA ARG A 192 -1.81 -3.05 19.32
C ARG A 192 -0.84 -1.91 18.97
N THR A 193 -0.23 -1.26 19.94
CA THR A 193 0.63 -0.08 19.67
C THR A 193 1.87 -0.39 18.82
N GLN A 194 2.31 -1.64 18.83
CA GLN A 194 3.47 -2.16 18.11
C GLN A 194 3.11 -3.38 17.22
N VAL A 195 1.82 -3.62 16.99
CA VAL A 195 1.33 -4.56 15.98
C VAL A 195 1.22 -3.77 14.67
N TYR A 196 1.87 -4.25 13.62
CA TYR A 196 1.95 -3.55 12.34
C TYR A 196 1.32 -4.37 11.22
N GLU A 197 0.64 -3.67 10.31
CA GLU A 197 0.00 -4.21 9.11
C GLU A 197 0.16 -3.26 7.92
N GLY A 198 -0.34 -3.62 6.73
CA GLY A 198 -0.32 -2.76 5.55
C GLY A 198 1.09 -2.38 5.15
N ALA A 199 1.96 -3.37 4.92
CA ALA A 199 3.31 -3.14 4.43
C ALA A 199 3.29 -2.47 3.06
N TYR A 200 4.17 -1.49 2.86
CA TYR A 200 4.47 -0.91 1.55
C TYR A 200 5.96 -0.61 1.44
N LEU A 201 6.58 -1.01 0.34
CA LEU A 201 8.02 -0.86 0.12
C LEU A 201 8.31 0.23 -0.92
N TYR A 202 9.15 1.19 -0.55
CA TYR A 202 9.59 2.25 -1.44
C TYR A 202 11.12 2.35 -1.48
N ARG A 203 11.69 2.49 -2.69
CA ARG A 203 13.14 2.63 -2.87
C ARG A 203 13.51 4.06 -3.21
N ARG A 204 14.39 4.67 -2.39
CA ARG A 204 14.93 6.02 -2.64
C ARG A 204 16.37 6.13 -2.16
N ASP A 205 17.24 6.73 -2.96
CA ASP A 205 18.62 7.09 -2.61
C ASP A 205 19.43 5.93 -1.98
N GLY A 206 19.23 4.72 -2.51
CA GLY A 206 19.92 3.51 -2.07
C GLY A 206 19.42 2.92 -0.74
N TRP A 207 18.25 3.37 -0.27
CA TRP A 207 17.52 2.80 0.84
C TRP A 207 16.21 2.16 0.38
N TRP A 208 15.81 1.09 1.04
CA TRP A 208 14.46 0.54 1.06
C TRP A 208 13.76 1.05 2.31
N TYR A 209 12.61 1.65 2.13
CA TYR A 209 11.73 2.10 3.20
C TYR A 209 10.57 1.13 3.31
N LEU A 210 10.35 0.60 4.51
CA LEU A 210 9.18 -0.20 4.86
C LEU A 210 8.21 0.69 5.63
N PHE A 211 7.12 1.06 4.96
CA PHE A 211 5.99 1.72 5.59
C PHE A 211 5.06 0.65 6.16
N VAL A 212 4.51 0.92 7.33
CA VAL A 212 3.56 0.04 8.01
C VAL A 212 2.54 0.88 8.77
N SER A 213 1.40 0.29 9.08
CA SER A 213 0.39 0.91 9.91
C SER A 213 0.28 0.22 11.25
N GLY A 214 0.12 0.98 12.32
CA GLY A 214 -0.01 0.47 13.69
C GLY A 214 -1.15 1.13 14.45
N GLY A 215 -1.70 0.41 15.40
CA GLY A 215 -2.91 0.79 16.12
C GLY A 215 -4.13 0.00 15.63
N ASN A 216 -5.32 0.56 15.82
CA ASN A 216 -6.56 -0.06 15.38
C ASN A 216 -7.18 0.78 14.25
N TYR A 217 -7.38 0.17 13.08
CA TYR A 217 -7.95 0.84 11.90
C TYR A 217 -9.38 1.39 12.14
N GLY A 218 -10.09 0.87 13.12
CA GLY A 218 -11.48 1.26 13.42
C GLY A 218 -11.62 2.47 14.37
N ASP A 219 -10.49 3.02 14.84
CA ASP A 219 -10.49 4.15 15.76
C ASP A 219 -9.34 5.13 15.45
N GLY A 220 -9.22 6.21 16.19
CA GLY A 220 -8.19 7.24 15.97
C GLY A 220 -6.76 6.83 16.37
N SER A 221 -6.53 5.60 16.80
CA SER A 221 -5.18 5.14 17.17
C SER A 221 -4.35 4.68 15.97
N TYR A 222 -4.97 4.46 14.82
CA TYR A 222 -4.29 4.04 13.60
C TYR A 222 -3.38 5.14 13.07
N LYS A 223 -2.18 4.78 12.61
CA LYS A 223 -1.15 5.72 12.18
C LYS A 223 -0.12 5.04 11.28
N ILE A 224 0.48 5.82 10.37
CA ILE A 224 1.54 5.36 9.48
C ILE A 224 2.89 5.52 10.19
N ARG A 225 3.72 4.49 10.04
CA ARG A 225 5.09 4.42 10.55
C ARG A 225 6.03 3.96 9.46
N VAL A 226 7.33 4.19 9.65
CA VAL A 226 8.36 3.83 8.68
C VAL A 226 9.67 3.42 9.35
N GLY A 227 10.36 2.51 8.70
CA GLY A 227 11.76 2.21 8.92
C GLY A 227 12.47 1.97 7.60
N ARG A 228 13.79 1.81 7.62
CA ARG A 228 14.57 1.61 6.40
C ARG A 228 15.69 0.59 6.54
N SER A 229 16.07 0.00 5.42
CA SER A 229 17.19 -0.94 5.28
C SER A 229 17.95 -0.68 3.97
N ARG A 230 19.20 -1.16 3.86
CA ARG A 230 19.95 -1.07 2.61
C ARG A 230 19.55 -2.14 1.60
N THR A 231 18.99 -3.24 2.07
CA THR A 231 18.55 -4.37 1.24
C THR A 231 17.20 -4.89 1.71
N LEU A 232 16.50 -5.60 0.84
CA LEU A 232 15.22 -6.24 1.21
C LEU A 232 15.41 -7.43 2.16
N GLU A 233 16.60 -8.06 2.18
CA GLU A 233 16.96 -9.10 3.14
C GLU A 233 17.40 -8.56 4.50
N GLY A 234 17.81 -7.28 4.57
CA GLY A 234 18.31 -6.67 5.79
C GLY A 234 17.22 -6.42 6.82
N ASP A 235 17.66 -6.18 8.05
CA ASP A 235 16.78 -5.69 9.10
C ASP A 235 16.41 -4.23 8.82
N PHE A 236 15.13 -3.91 8.92
CA PHE A 236 14.65 -2.52 8.87
C PHE A 236 14.78 -1.88 10.25
N THR A 237 15.26 -0.64 10.27
CA THR A 237 15.44 0.14 11.49
C THR A 237 14.67 1.45 11.44
N ASP A 238 14.23 1.93 12.60
CA ASP A 238 13.69 3.27 12.75
C ASP A 238 14.81 4.35 12.69
N ARG A 239 14.43 5.61 12.85
CA ARG A 239 15.38 6.75 12.81
C ARG A 239 16.46 6.69 13.90
N GLU A 240 16.16 6.09 15.03
CA GLU A 240 17.08 5.90 16.15
C GLU A 240 17.94 4.63 16.03
N GLY A 241 17.81 3.87 14.91
CA GLY A 241 18.56 2.65 14.67
C GLY A 241 17.99 1.41 15.38
N ARG A 242 16.78 1.47 15.96
CA ARG A 242 16.14 0.36 16.64
C ARG A 242 15.38 -0.51 15.62
N LEU A 243 15.37 -1.82 15.85
CA LEU A 243 14.83 -2.78 14.90
C LEU A 243 13.28 -2.73 14.81
N MET A 244 12.76 -2.69 13.60
CA MET A 244 11.30 -2.75 13.38
C MET A 244 10.71 -4.09 13.85
N LYS A 245 11.43 -5.18 13.75
CA LYS A 245 11.00 -6.48 14.25
C LYS A 245 10.84 -6.54 15.78
N ASP A 246 11.45 -5.60 16.51
CA ASP A 246 11.28 -5.45 17.95
C ASP A 246 10.17 -4.44 18.30
N GLY A 247 9.34 -4.07 17.32
CA GLY A 247 8.19 -3.17 17.49
C GLY A 247 8.53 -1.69 17.41
N TYR A 248 9.76 -1.32 17.01
CA TYR A 248 10.14 0.09 16.82
C TYR A 248 9.91 0.52 15.38
N ALA A 249 9.39 1.74 15.21
CA ALA A 249 9.25 2.36 13.89
C ALA A 249 9.05 3.87 14.06
N THR A 250 9.62 4.67 13.18
CA THR A 250 9.47 6.12 13.17
C THR A 250 8.02 6.51 12.84
N LEU A 251 7.39 7.32 13.68
CA LEU A 251 6.05 7.85 13.39
C LEU A 251 6.13 8.82 12.21
N LEU A 252 5.27 8.61 11.22
CA LEU A 252 5.23 9.42 10.02
C LEU A 252 3.96 10.29 9.96
N LEU A 253 2.78 9.68 10.17
CA LEU A 253 1.50 10.37 10.11
C LEU A 253 0.56 9.83 11.17
N SER A 254 -0.10 10.74 11.87
CA SER A 254 -1.13 10.43 12.88
C SER A 254 -2.21 11.50 12.88
N SER A 255 -3.23 11.27 13.68
CA SER A 255 -4.28 12.25 13.99
C SER A 255 -4.49 12.36 15.50
N ASP A 256 -5.02 13.49 15.94
CA ASP A 256 -5.57 13.60 17.28
C ASP A 256 -7.00 12.97 17.31
N PRO A 257 -7.45 12.46 18.46
CA PRO A 257 -8.76 11.82 18.56
C PRO A 257 -9.96 12.70 18.15
N GLU A 258 -9.79 14.02 18.25
CA GLU A 258 -10.86 14.99 17.93
C GLU A 258 -10.74 15.59 16.51
N ASP A 259 -9.71 15.22 15.74
CA ASP A 259 -9.55 15.71 14.38
C ASP A 259 -10.73 15.28 13.49
N THR A 260 -11.06 16.12 12.51
CA THR A 260 -12.07 15.79 11.49
C THR A 260 -11.67 14.55 10.69
N PHE A 261 -10.41 14.45 10.33
CA PHE A 261 -9.80 13.28 9.68
C PHE A 261 -8.98 12.51 10.70
N TYR A 262 -9.30 11.24 10.91
CA TYR A 262 -8.68 10.45 11.96
C TYR A 262 -8.34 9.03 11.52
N GLY A 263 -7.34 8.44 12.19
CA GLY A 263 -6.88 7.09 11.91
C GLY A 263 -6.29 6.91 10.51
N PRO A 264 -5.31 7.77 10.09
CA PRO A 264 -4.63 7.58 8.81
C PRO A 264 -3.81 6.30 8.84
N GLY A 265 -3.90 5.51 7.76
CA GLY A 265 -3.13 4.27 7.68
C GLY A 265 -3.30 3.54 6.36
N HIS A 266 -2.70 2.36 6.31
CA HIS A 266 -2.68 1.46 5.17
C HIS A 266 -2.44 2.25 3.89
N ASN A 267 -1.25 2.86 3.82
CA ASN A 267 -0.91 3.65 2.67
C ASN A 267 -0.78 2.77 1.43
N GLY A 268 -1.26 3.30 0.33
CA GLY A 268 -0.94 2.82 -1.00
C GLY A 268 0.39 3.41 -1.48
N GLU A 269 0.52 3.49 -2.78
CA GLU A 269 1.77 3.82 -3.46
C GLU A 269 2.17 5.29 -3.31
N ILE A 270 3.46 5.51 -3.50
CA ILE A 270 4.08 6.85 -3.61
C ILE A 270 4.35 7.11 -5.09
N PHE A 271 3.85 8.23 -5.58
CA PHE A 271 4.11 8.69 -6.95
C PHE A 271 4.88 10.01 -6.94
N THR A 272 5.90 10.11 -7.78
CA THR A 272 6.67 11.33 -7.97
C THR A 272 6.13 12.10 -9.18
N ASP A 273 5.76 13.35 -9.00
CA ASP A 273 5.27 14.21 -10.08
C ASP A 273 6.41 14.76 -10.96
N LEU A 274 6.07 15.44 -12.06
CA LEU A 274 7.05 16.03 -12.98
C LEU A 274 7.93 17.12 -12.36
N ARG A 275 7.59 17.63 -11.18
CA ARG A 275 8.40 18.57 -10.41
C ARG A 275 9.33 17.90 -9.42
N GLY A 276 9.27 16.55 -9.33
CA GLY A 276 10.04 15.76 -8.37
C GLY A 276 9.43 15.76 -6.96
N GLN A 277 8.14 16.15 -6.82
CA GLN A 277 7.42 16.08 -5.56
C GLN A 277 6.76 14.70 -5.42
N ASP A 278 7.02 14.04 -4.30
CA ASP A 278 6.38 12.77 -3.94
C ASP A 278 5.00 13.01 -3.32
N TYR A 279 4.05 12.14 -3.66
CA TYR A 279 2.69 12.08 -3.13
C TYR A 279 2.39 10.67 -2.66
N MET A 280 1.81 10.53 -1.48
CA MET A 280 1.39 9.25 -0.92
C MET A 280 -0.13 9.19 -0.81
N LEU A 281 -0.70 8.08 -1.24
CA LEU A 281 -2.10 7.75 -0.97
C LEU A 281 -2.19 6.94 0.34
N PHE A 282 -3.27 7.14 1.07
CA PHE A 282 -3.59 6.37 2.28
C PHE A 282 -5.07 6.45 2.58
N HIS A 283 -5.60 5.55 3.39
CA HIS A 283 -6.97 5.72 3.86
C HIS A 283 -7.03 6.49 5.19
N CYS A 284 -8.17 7.14 5.42
CA CYS A 284 -8.47 7.84 6.65
C CYS A 284 -9.98 7.91 6.87
N HIS A 285 -10.43 8.01 8.10
CA HIS A 285 -11.83 8.30 8.42
C HIS A 285 -12.13 9.79 8.30
N ASN A 286 -13.37 10.11 7.94
CA ASN A 286 -13.89 11.47 7.94
C ASN A 286 -15.08 11.56 8.91
N ARG A 287 -14.92 12.23 10.04
CA ARG A 287 -15.95 12.38 11.09
C ARG A 287 -17.19 13.09 10.55
N ALA A 288 -17.01 14.05 9.65
CA ALA A 288 -18.12 14.81 9.06
C ALA A 288 -19.04 13.95 8.18
N SER A 289 -18.56 12.80 7.70
CA SER A 289 -19.38 11.87 6.90
C SER A 289 -20.49 11.18 7.71
N GLY A 290 -20.38 11.13 9.05
CA GLY A 290 -21.30 10.40 9.91
C GLY A 290 -21.25 8.87 9.75
N THR A 291 -20.28 8.34 9.00
CA THR A 291 -20.10 6.90 8.74
C THR A 291 -18.79 6.39 9.33
N ARG A 292 -18.61 5.06 9.29
CA ARG A 292 -17.33 4.40 9.60
C ARG A 292 -16.52 4.07 8.34
N SER A 293 -16.88 4.66 7.21
CA SER A 293 -16.15 4.48 5.96
C SER A 293 -14.73 5.01 6.09
N ARG A 294 -13.83 4.34 5.38
CA ARG A 294 -12.45 4.79 5.20
C ARG A 294 -12.34 5.34 3.78
N PHE A 295 -11.99 6.59 3.68
CA PHE A 295 -11.86 7.34 2.42
C PHE A 295 -10.40 7.36 2.00
N THR A 296 -10.11 7.51 0.70
CA THR A 296 -8.73 7.63 0.24
C THR A 296 -8.31 9.09 0.15
N PHE A 297 -7.18 9.39 0.74
CA PHE A 297 -6.53 10.69 0.81
C PHE A 297 -5.26 10.69 -0.03
N LEU A 298 -4.88 11.85 -0.51
CA LEU A 298 -3.62 12.11 -1.20
C LEU A 298 -2.92 13.25 -0.46
N GLN A 299 -1.62 13.12 -0.21
CA GLN A 299 -0.86 14.18 0.45
C GLN A 299 0.59 14.17 0.00
N ARG A 300 1.20 15.36 -0.11
CA ARG A 300 2.61 15.51 -0.44
C ARG A 300 3.49 14.92 0.65
N LEU A 301 4.44 14.11 0.24
CA LEU A 301 5.47 13.50 1.08
C LEU A 301 6.78 14.25 0.86
N PHE A 302 7.44 14.64 1.92
CA PHE A 302 8.72 15.34 1.90
C PHE A 302 9.83 14.45 2.45
N TRP A 303 11.07 14.82 2.19
CA TRP A 303 12.26 14.11 2.65
C TRP A 303 13.21 15.12 3.32
N ASP A 304 13.69 14.79 4.50
CA ASP A 304 14.66 15.62 5.19
C ASP A 304 16.10 15.40 4.70
N ALA A 305 17.05 16.16 5.23
CA ALA A 305 18.45 16.07 4.84
C ALA A 305 19.12 14.71 5.16
N GLU A 306 18.55 13.92 6.06
CA GLU A 306 19.01 12.58 6.42
C GLU A 306 18.31 11.49 5.58
N GLY A 307 17.41 11.90 4.67
CA GLY A 307 16.64 11.03 3.81
C GLY A 307 15.45 10.34 4.50
N TRP A 308 14.92 10.90 5.60
CA TRP A 308 13.71 10.38 6.21
C TRP A 308 12.47 11.08 5.66
N PRO A 309 11.39 10.30 5.36
CA PRO A 309 10.14 10.90 4.93
C PRO A 309 9.44 11.63 6.07
N TYR A 310 8.70 12.69 5.72
CA TYR A 310 7.82 13.38 6.66
C TYR A 310 6.64 14.03 5.93
N PHE A 311 5.54 14.22 6.63
CA PHE A 311 4.43 15.06 6.21
C PHE A 311 4.53 16.42 6.91
N GLU A 312 4.26 17.49 6.19
CA GLU A 312 4.25 18.84 6.76
C GLU A 312 3.24 18.93 7.92
N GLY A 313 3.71 19.31 9.08
CA GLY A 313 2.93 19.34 10.32
C GLY A 313 2.57 17.97 10.91
N GLY A 314 2.93 16.84 10.27
CA GLY A 314 2.68 15.48 10.78
C GLY A 314 1.20 15.08 10.87
N LYS A 315 0.31 15.81 10.21
CA LYS A 315 -1.16 15.65 10.25
C LYS A 315 -1.77 15.46 8.87
N VAL A 316 -2.98 14.91 8.84
CA VAL A 316 -3.80 14.79 7.61
C VAL A 316 -4.29 16.17 7.21
N LEU A 317 -4.08 16.55 5.94
CA LEU A 317 -4.48 17.83 5.39
C LEU A 317 -5.84 17.73 4.68
N ALA A 318 -6.70 18.75 4.89
CA ALA A 318 -7.96 18.90 4.16
C ALA A 318 -7.75 19.31 2.69
N GLU A 319 -6.65 20.03 2.43
CA GLU A 319 -6.27 20.53 1.10
C GLU A 319 -4.77 20.40 0.90
N ASP A 320 -4.35 20.13 -0.33
CA ASP A 320 -2.94 20.17 -0.70
C ASP A 320 -2.75 20.70 -2.12
N LEU A 321 -1.50 20.85 -2.56
CA LEU A 321 -1.17 21.25 -3.93
C LEU A 321 -1.26 20.04 -4.85
N ALA A 322 -1.95 20.21 -5.99
CA ALA A 322 -2.18 19.12 -6.93
C ALA A 322 -0.87 18.63 -7.58
N PRO A 323 -0.72 17.31 -7.78
CA PRO A 323 0.41 16.78 -8.54
C PRO A 323 0.36 17.20 -10.01
N LEU A 324 1.51 17.25 -10.66
CA LEU A 324 1.64 17.54 -12.08
C LEU A 324 2.14 16.29 -12.80
N PHE A 325 1.25 15.60 -13.50
CA PHE A 325 1.61 14.49 -14.40
C PHE A 325 1.50 14.93 -15.87
N GLY A 326 2.34 14.37 -16.76
CA GLY A 326 2.24 14.60 -18.19
C GLY A 326 0.97 13.97 -18.77
N ARG A 327 0.27 14.72 -19.61
CA ARG A 327 -0.80 14.17 -20.46
C ARG A 327 -0.19 13.61 -21.74
#